data_c3a417452380c41bfd063b94e4d639e0
#
_entry.id   c3a417452380c41bfd063b94e4d639e0
#
_cell.length_a   1.000
_cell.length_b   1.000
_cell.length_c   1.000
_cell.angle_alpha   90.00
_cell.angle_beta   90.00
_cell.angle_gamma   90.00
#
_symmetry.space_group_name_H-M   'P 1'
#
loop_
_entity.id
_entity.type
_entity.pdbx_description
1 polymer ?
#
loop_
_entity_poly.entity_id
_entity_poly.type
_entity_poly.pdbx_seq_one_letter_code
_entity_poly.pdbx_strand_id
1 'polypeptide(L)'
;SSAASDVYKRQVYVDLVNRRDSVLKKVKLALIDSVFAGYLKVPEDIRQGEYFLRSYSYWMQNLGEDYIYKKRIHLINPSDSKVLTGVTYQEEQGEKYAVVRLSNSRKEPYRKLAVDYQSIGKDKEGKVHRRRTDESGKVRINIGELADPSDVRIRFSNDIPYEFSRTIHLPADTLDYAVSFFPEGGEFIPGTRQTVAFKAIGKDGLSVDVEGYLYDERDSIVDIVRSIHHGMGWLNSPLESGKTYYVKVKSAQGLEKKFFLPEENRSGIALSIRQNGRELSYRVIGGEQAVLPDSLYLIAHTRGQLLVCTPLEGKLHGKLSAVNFPEVK
;
A
#
# COMPACT_ATOMS: atom_id res chain seq x y z
N SER A 1 -13.29 -2.75 37.12
CA SER A 1 -13.24 -3.26 35.71
C SER A 1 -12.77 -2.21 34.68
N SER A 2 -12.70 -0.90 35.03
CA SER A 2 -12.28 0.15 34.10
C SER A 2 -10.75 0.20 33.83
N ALA A 3 -9.94 -0.12 34.85
CA ALA A 3 -8.48 -0.07 34.73
C ALA A 3 -7.90 -1.12 33.76
N ALA A 4 -8.50 -2.31 33.67
CA ALA A 4 -8.07 -3.36 32.74
C ALA A 4 -8.35 -2.97 31.28
N SER A 5 -9.48 -2.30 31.00
CA SER A 5 -9.84 -1.80 29.67
C SER A 5 -8.87 -0.71 29.16
N ASP A 6 -8.37 0.15 30.04
CA ASP A 6 -7.42 1.21 29.68
C ASP A 6 -6.01 0.69 29.37
N VAL A 7 -5.59 -0.40 30.02
CA VAL A 7 -4.29 -1.06 29.75
C VAL A 7 -4.27 -1.68 28.35
N TYR A 8 -5.38 -2.26 27.87
CA TYR A 8 -5.47 -2.83 26.53
C TYR A 8 -5.47 -1.78 25.41
N LYS A 9 -5.96 -0.57 25.68
CA LYS A 9 -5.98 0.55 24.71
C LYS A 9 -4.59 1.15 24.45
N ARG A 10 -3.61 0.89 25.34
CA ARG A 10 -2.26 1.46 25.28
C ARG A 10 -1.17 0.46 24.87
N GLN A 11 -1.52 -0.57 24.14
CA GLN A 11 -0.59 -1.61 23.73
C GLN A 11 -0.54 -1.73 22.22
N VAL A 12 0.67 -1.80 21.68
CA VAL A 12 0.92 -2.09 20.28
C VAL A 12 1.60 -3.45 20.19
N TYR A 13 1.09 -4.27 19.31
CA TYR A 13 1.68 -5.55 18.94
C TYR A 13 2.51 -5.38 17.67
N VAL A 14 3.64 -6.06 17.62
CA VAL A 14 4.46 -6.14 16.41
C VAL A 14 4.73 -7.60 16.12
N ASP A 15 4.27 -8.05 14.96
CA ASP A 15 4.49 -9.40 14.45
C ASP A 15 5.57 -9.37 13.38
N LEU A 16 6.49 -10.33 13.44
CA LEU A 16 7.34 -10.71 12.33
C LEU A 16 6.63 -11.82 11.55
N VAL A 17 6.27 -11.56 10.32
CA VAL A 17 5.43 -12.45 9.51
C VAL A 17 6.21 -12.86 8.25
N ASN A 18 6.10 -14.12 7.87
CA ASN A 18 6.62 -14.56 6.58
C ASN A 18 5.61 -14.26 5.45
N ARG A 19 5.98 -14.54 4.21
CA ARG A 19 5.11 -14.32 3.03
C ARG A 19 3.84 -15.18 2.99
N ARG A 20 3.78 -16.26 3.77
CA ARG A 20 2.59 -17.10 3.92
C ARG A 20 1.68 -16.62 5.05
N ASP A 21 1.88 -15.39 5.51
CA ASP A 21 1.18 -14.76 6.63
C ASP A 21 1.32 -15.50 7.97
N SER A 22 2.34 -16.38 8.09
CA SER A 22 2.62 -17.08 9.33
C SER A 22 3.43 -16.19 10.27
N VAL A 23 2.95 -16.01 11.49
CA VAL A 23 3.62 -15.24 12.53
C VAL A 23 4.78 -16.06 13.09
N LEU A 24 6.01 -15.58 12.87
CA LEU A 24 7.22 -16.22 13.37
C LEU A 24 7.60 -15.72 14.76
N LYS A 25 7.34 -14.46 15.03
CA LYS A 25 7.58 -13.83 16.32
C LYS A 25 6.58 -12.72 16.56
N LYS A 26 6.13 -12.61 17.80
CA LYS A 26 5.24 -11.53 18.24
C LYS A 26 5.85 -10.85 19.46
N VAL A 27 5.86 -9.54 19.47
CA VAL A 27 6.22 -8.74 20.62
C VAL A 27 5.12 -7.74 20.94
N LYS A 28 5.05 -7.37 22.19
CA LYS A 28 4.13 -6.37 22.71
C LYS A 28 4.95 -5.19 23.19
N LEU A 29 4.67 -4.02 22.65
CA LEU A 29 5.36 -2.80 22.99
C LEU A 29 4.60 -2.05 24.07
N ALA A 30 5.33 -1.54 25.04
CA ALA A 30 4.81 -0.63 26.05
C ALA A 30 4.91 0.82 25.57
N LEU A 31 4.00 1.66 26.06
CA LEU A 31 4.06 3.10 25.83
C LEU A 31 5.07 3.69 26.82
N ILE A 32 6.14 4.32 26.30
CA ILE A 32 7.18 5.03 27.06
C ILE A 32 7.24 6.44 26.48
N ASP A 33 7.07 7.45 27.29
CA ASP A 33 7.14 8.87 26.89
C ASP A 33 6.32 9.20 25.62
N SER A 34 5.08 8.70 25.57
CA SER A 34 4.15 8.87 24.45
C SER A 34 4.57 8.17 23.14
N VAL A 35 5.58 7.32 23.18
CA VAL A 35 6.06 6.55 22.02
C VAL A 35 6.03 5.06 22.35
N PHE A 36 5.60 4.24 21.40
CA PHE A 36 5.75 2.79 21.48
C PHE A 36 7.13 2.40 20.95
N ALA A 37 8.02 2.06 21.86
CA ALA A 37 9.39 1.65 21.51
C ALA A 37 9.68 0.25 22.03
N GLY A 38 10.56 -0.46 21.33
CA GLY A 38 11.01 -1.79 21.71
C GLY A 38 11.83 -2.45 20.62
N TYR A 39 12.17 -3.70 20.85
CA TYR A 39 12.92 -4.51 19.89
C TYR A 39 12.28 -5.88 19.73
N LEU A 40 12.45 -6.45 18.54
CA LEU A 40 12.05 -7.79 18.22
C LEU A 40 13.31 -8.62 17.96
N LYS A 41 13.59 -9.60 18.86
CA LYS A 41 14.69 -10.52 18.64
C LYS A 41 14.32 -11.49 17.51
N VAL A 42 15.06 -11.43 16.41
CA VAL A 42 14.89 -12.33 15.28
C VAL A 42 15.31 -13.76 15.70
N PRO A 43 14.53 -14.81 15.40
CA PRO A 43 14.93 -16.18 15.66
C PRO A 43 16.26 -16.52 14.96
N GLU A 44 17.10 -17.32 15.62
CA GLU A 44 18.45 -17.64 15.11
C GLU A 44 18.39 -18.56 13.87
N ASP A 45 17.34 -19.37 13.76
CA ASP A 45 17.08 -20.31 12.68
C ASP A 45 16.29 -19.70 11.50
N ILE A 46 16.05 -18.36 11.54
CA ILE A 46 15.30 -17.71 10.49
C ILE A 46 16.08 -17.72 9.17
N ARG A 47 15.43 -18.13 8.11
CA ARG A 47 16.03 -18.14 6.76
C ARG A 47 16.16 -16.73 6.24
N GLN A 48 17.21 -16.49 5.45
CA GLN A 48 17.32 -15.23 4.70
C GLN A 48 16.14 -15.08 3.75
N GLY A 49 15.63 -13.85 3.62
CA GLY A 49 14.53 -13.58 2.72
C GLY A 49 13.73 -12.35 3.12
N GLU A 50 12.60 -12.24 2.46
CA GLU A 50 11.65 -11.16 2.67
C GLU A 50 10.63 -11.53 3.73
N TYR A 51 10.42 -10.61 4.65
CA TYR A 51 9.49 -10.72 5.76
C TYR A 51 8.71 -9.42 5.90
N PHE A 52 7.66 -9.44 6.70
CA PHE A 52 6.86 -8.26 6.99
C PHE A 52 6.81 -8.02 8.49
N LEU A 53 7.00 -6.77 8.88
CA LEU A 53 6.61 -6.31 10.20
C LEU A 53 5.19 -5.80 10.12
N ARG A 54 4.31 -6.39 10.91
CA ARG A 54 2.92 -6.01 11.03
C ARG A 54 2.70 -5.40 12.40
N SER A 55 2.27 -4.14 12.46
CA SER A 55 2.08 -3.42 13.71
C SER A 55 0.62 -2.98 13.87
N TYR A 56 0.04 -3.26 15.02
CA TYR A 56 -1.36 -3.00 15.30
C TYR A 56 -1.65 -2.90 16.80
N SER A 57 -2.70 -2.17 17.16
CA SER A 57 -3.32 -2.22 18.47
C SER A 57 -4.47 -3.25 18.47
N TYR A 58 -4.90 -3.67 19.64
CA TYR A 58 -6.06 -4.56 19.75
C TYR A 58 -7.33 -4.00 19.08
N TRP A 59 -7.52 -2.69 19.13
CA TRP A 59 -8.62 -1.99 18.46
C TRP A 59 -8.56 -2.09 16.93
N MET A 60 -7.37 -1.97 16.36
CA MET A 60 -7.19 -2.00 14.91
C MET A 60 -7.58 -3.35 14.30
N GLN A 61 -7.53 -4.43 15.06
CA GLN A 61 -7.98 -5.75 14.60
C GLN A 61 -9.49 -5.79 14.29
N ASN A 62 -10.29 -4.94 14.94
CA ASN A 62 -11.72 -4.86 14.70
C ASN A 62 -12.09 -3.97 13.49
N LEU A 63 -11.13 -3.23 12.94
CA LEU A 63 -11.34 -2.28 11.84
C LEU A 63 -10.97 -2.85 10.46
N GLY A 64 -10.43 -4.06 10.42
CA GLY A 64 -9.99 -4.72 9.19
C GLY A 64 -8.49 -4.56 8.91
N GLU A 65 -8.01 -5.28 7.91
CA GLU A 65 -6.58 -5.36 7.58
C GLU A 65 -5.97 -4.04 7.11
N ASP A 66 -6.78 -3.15 6.53
CA ASP A 66 -6.35 -1.85 6.01
C ASP A 66 -5.84 -0.91 7.10
N TYR A 67 -6.22 -1.15 8.34
CA TYR A 67 -5.78 -0.38 9.50
C TYR A 67 -4.49 -0.93 10.13
N ILE A 68 -4.02 -2.08 9.68
CA ILE A 68 -2.80 -2.71 10.19
C ILE A 68 -1.60 -2.17 9.40
N TYR A 69 -0.67 -1.54 10.10
CA TYR A 69 0.57 -1.10 9.48
C TYR A 69 1.42 -2.31 9.08
N LYS A 70 1.80 -2.39 7.79
CA LYS A 70 2.70 -3.42 7.26
C LYS A 70 3.95 -2.77 6.68
N LYS A 71 5.11 -3.27 7.08
CA LYS A 71 6.41 -2.84 6.52
C LYS A 71 7.19 -4.06 6.05
N ARG A 72 7.57 -4.06 4.79
CA ARG A 72 8.45 -5.08 4.22
C ARG A 72 9.87 -4.87 4.74
N ILE A 73 10.51 -5.96 5.17
CA ILE A 73 11.90 -6.00 5.60
C ILE A 73 12.61 -7.17 4.92
N HIS A 74 13.91 -7.01 4.71
CA HIS A 74 14.77 -8.07 4.20
C HIS A 74 15.71 -8.53 5.30
N LEU A 75 15.59 -9.78 5.73
CA LEU A 75 16.51 -10.37 6.69
C LEU A 75 17.67 -11.01 5.95
N ILE A 76 18.87 -10.62 6.31
CA ILE A 76 20.12 -11.10 5.74
C ILE A 76 20.95 -11.66 6.88
N ASN A 77 21.44 -12.89 6.72
CA ASN A 77 22.43 -13.43 7.63
C ASN A 77 23.83 -12.92 7.23
N PRO A 78 24.48 -12.08 8.04
CA PRO A 78 25.81 -11.53 7.70
C PRO A 78 26.86 -12.62 7.49
N SER A 79 26.72 -13.77 8.14
CA SER A 79 27.66 -14.88 8.03
C SER A 79 27.56 -15.61 6.68
N ASP A 80 26.36 -15.59 6.04
CA ASP A 80 26.13 -16.24 4.76
C ASP A 80 26.23 -15.31 3.54
N SER A 81 26.31 -14.00 3.73
CA SER A 81 26.06 -13.07 2.64
C SER A 81 27.29 -12.40 2.07
N LYS A 82 28.14 -13.16 1.39
CA LYS A 82 29.04 -12.56 0.38
C LYS A 82 28.25 -12.05 -0.85
N VAL A 83 26.97 -12.42 -0.99
CA VAL A 83 26.11 -12.06 -2.13
C VAL A 83 24.83 -11.38 -1.65
N LEU A 84 24.66 -10.14 -2.04
CA LEU A 84 23.42 -9.38 -1.90
C LEU A 84 22.53 -9.61 -3.11
N THR A 85 21.25 -9.88 -2.86
CA THR A 85 20.24 -10.08 -3.90
C THR A 85 19.15 -9.04 -3.78
N GLY A 86 18.89 -8.30 -4.84
CA GLY A 86 17.71 -7.44 -4.98
C GLY A 86 16.81 -7.97 -6.09
N VAL A 87 15.50 -7.94 -5.91
CA VAL A 87 14.54 -8.38 -6.91
C VAL A 87 13.60 -7.24 -7.23
N THR A 88 13.42 -6.96 -8.51
CA THR A 88 12.41 -6.04 -9.02
C THR A 88 11.59 -6.74 -10.09
N TYR A 89 10.35 -6.31 -10.27
CA TYR A 89 9.44 -6.90 -11.25
C TYR A 89 9.15 -5.90 -12.35
N GLN A 90 9.01 -6.41 -13.58
CA GLN A 90 8.73 -5.61 -14.77
C GLN A 90 7.72 -6.35 -15.64
N GLU A 91 6.88 -5.62 -16.32
CA GLU A 91 6.02 -6.16 -17.38
C GLU A 91 6.37 -5.45 -18.69
N GLU A 92 6.65 -6.23 -19.71
CA GLU A 92 6.94 -5.74 -21.05
C GLU A 92 6.15 -6.57 -22.05
N GLN A 93 5.37 -5.91 -22.90
CA GLN A 93 4.55 -6.55 -23.94
C GLN A 93 3.64 -7.68 -23.42
N GLY A 94 3.12 -7.54 -22.18
CA GLY A 94 2.28 -8.55 -21.54
C GLY A 94 3.02 -9.73 -20.90
N GLU A 95 4.34 -9.78 -21.02
CA GLU A 95 5.17 -10.77 -20.34
C GLU A 95 5.73 -10.22 -19.02
N LYS A 96 5.70 -11.05 -17.98
CA LYS A 96 6.16 -10.71 -16.63
C LYS A 96 7.57 -11.20 -16.38
N TYR A 97 8.43 -10.31 -15.90
CA TYR A 97 9.83 -10.60 -15.62
C TYR A 97 10.19 -10.28 -14.17
N ALA A 98 10.96 -11.16 -13.55
CA ALA A 98 11.71 -10.84 -12.35
C ALA A 98 13.15 -10.46 -12.74
N VAL A 99 13.57 -9.27 -12.38
CA VAL A 99 14.95 -8.80 -12.57
C VAL A 99 15.69 -8.94 -11.25
N VAL A 100 16.58 -9.89 -11.18
CA VAL A 100 17.38 -10.19 -9.99
C VAL A 100 18.75 -9.56 -10.13
N ARG A 101 19.08 -8.65 -9.21
CA ARG A 101 20.40 -8.03 -9.13
C ARG A 101 21.24 -8.79 -8.11
N LEU A 102 22.44 -9.18 -8.52
CA LEU A 102 23.44 -9.84 -7.69
C LEU A 102 24.64 -8.91 -7.50
N SER A 103 25.05 -8.72 -6.25
CA SER A 103 26.22 -7.90 -5.90
C SER A 103 26.93 -8.48 -4.67
N ASN A 104 28.18 -8.12 -4.48
CA ASN A 104 28.93 -8.47 -3.28
C ASN A 104 28.55 -7.56 -2.09
N SER A 105 29.14 -7.80 -0.93
CA SER A 105 28.90 -7.00 0.29
C SER A 105 29.26 -5.51 0.15
N ARG A 106 30.13 -5.15 -0.81
CA ARG A 106 30.48 -3.77 -1.15
C ARG A 106 29.54 -3.14 -2.18
N LYS A 107 28.43 -3.85 -2.56
CA LYS A 107 27.47 -3.46 -3.60
C LYS A 107 28.03 -3.45 -5.02
N GLU A 108 29.23 -4.03 -5.24
CA GLU A 108 29.78 -4.19 -6.58
C GLU A 108 29.03 -5.31 -7.32
N PRO A 109 28.61 -5.09 -8.58
CA PRO A 109 27.80 -6.06 -9.30
C PRO A 109 28.62 -7.29 -9.73
N TYR A 110 28.02 -8.46 -9.65
CA TYR A 110 28.55 -9.68 -10.28
C TYR A 110 28.24 -9.66 -11.78
N ARG A 111 29.23 -9.25 -12.58
CA ARG A 111 29.11 -9.08 -14.03
C ARG A 111 29.34 -10.39 -14.76
N LYS A 112 28.57 -10.65 -15.83
CA LYS A 112 28.73 -11.83 -16.71
C LYS A 112 28.76 -13.17 -15.98
N LEU A 113 28.23 -13.20 -14.76
CA LEU A 113 28.15 -14.38 -13.92
C LEU A 113 27.13 -15.38 -14.51
N ALA A 114 27.51 -16.63 -14.66
CA ALA A 114 26.57 -17.69 -15.03
C ALA A 114 25.68 -18.01 -13.84
N VAL A 115 24.36 -17.94 -14.04
CA VAL A 115 23.34 -18.16 -13.03
C VAL A 115 22.40 -19.25 -13.53
N ASP A 116 22.22 -20.28 -12.75
CA ASP A 116 21.19 -21.29 -12.93
C ASP A 116 20.00 -20.95 -12.06
N TYR A 117 18.80 -21.02 -12.62
CA TYR A 117 17.56 -20.84 -11.85
C TYR A 117 16.50 -21.87 -12.24
N GLN A 118 15.68 -22.24 -11.28
CA GLN A 118 14.58 -23.16 -11.45
C GLN A 118 13.45 -22.86 -10.50
N SER A 119 12.19 -23.12 -10.89
CA SER A 119 11.05 -23.05 -9.98
C SER A 119 11.06 -24.20 -8.97
N ILE A 120 10.60 -23.92 -7.75
CA ILE A 120 10.46 -24.93 -6.69
C ILE A 120 8.97 -25.05 -6.41
N GLY A 121 8.32 -26.07 -6.95
CA GLY A 121 6.96 -26.44 -6.63
C GLY A 121 6.88 -27.25 -5.33
N LYS A 122 5.66 -27.51 -4.87
CA LYS A 122 5.43 -28.33 -3.66
C LYS A 122 5.93 -29.77 -3.82
N ASP A 123 5.79 -30.35 -5.01
CA ASP A 123 6.05 -31.75 -5.28
C ASP A 123 7.12 -31.98 -6.33
N LYS A 124 7.47 -30.98 -7.13
CA LYS A 124 8.48 -31.11 -8.20
C LYS A 124 9.29 -29.81 -8.40
N GLU A 125 10.57 -29.97 -8.63
CA GLU A 125 11.43 -28.89 -9.13
C GLU A 125 11.21 -28.72 -10.64
N GLY A 126 11.14 -27.47 -11.09
CA GLY A 126 11.02 -27.13 -12.49
C GLY A 126 12.30 -27.37 -13.27
N LYS A 127 12.24 -27.11 -14.57
CA LYS A 127 13.43 -27.17 -15.46
C LYS A 127 14.46 -26.12 -15.01
N VAL A 128 15.72 -26.48 -15.06
CA VAL A 128 16.84 -25.56 -14.83
C VAL A 128 17.05 -24.70 -16.07
N HIS A 129 17.04 -23.41 -15.89
CA HIS A 129 17.35 -22.41 -16.88
C HIS A 129 18.70 -21.80 -16.57
N ARG A 130 19.53 -21.53 -17.59
CA ARG A 130 20.83 -20.87 -17.43
C ARG A 130 20.82 -19.53 -18.15
N ARG A 131 21.26 -18.48 -17.44
CA ARG A 131 21.43 -17.13 -17.98
C ARG A 131 22.74 -16.53 -17.45
N ARG A 132 23.12 -15.37 -17.97
CA ARG A 132 24.24 -14.59 -17.44
C ARG A 132 23.76 -13.25 -16.95
N THR A 133 24.37 -12.74 -15.87
CA THR A 133 24.16 -11.37 -15.44
C THR A 133 24.73 -10.38 -16.45
N ASP A 134 24.10 -9.24 -16.58
CA ASP A 134 24.60 -8.10 -17.38
C ASP A 134 25.73 -7.34 -16.66
N GLU A 135 26.18 -6.23 -17.25
CA GLU A 135 27.23 -5.36 -16.69
C GLU A 135 26.82 -4.70 -15.35
N SER A 136 25.53 -4.62 -15.05
CA SER A 136 24.99 -4.11 -13.79
C SER A 136 24.70 -5.22 -12.75
N GLY A 137 25.07 -6.46 -13.05
CA GLY A 137 24.84 -7.63 -12.19
C GLY A 137 23.41 -8.12 -12.18
N LYS A 138 22.61 -7.77 -13.18
CA LYS A 138 21.21 -8.18 -13.29
C LYS A 138 21.05 -9.42 -14.15
N VAL A 139 20.18 -10.33 -13.71
CA VAL A 139 19.67 -11.44 -14.52
C VAL A 139 18.16 -11.30 -14.64
N ARG A 140 17.64 -11.45 -15.84
CA ARG A 140 16.23 -11.36 -16.17
C ARG A 140 15.63 -12.75 -16.28
N ILE A 141 14.59 -13.01 -15.50
CA ILE A 141 13.86 -14.28 -15.42
C ILE A 141 12.45 -14.05 -15.96
N ASN A 142 12.07 -14.73 -17.03
CA ASN A 142 10.69 -14.72 -17.52
C ASN A 142 9.83 -15.59 -16.57
N ILE A 143 8.87 -14.98 -15.90
CA ILE A 143 8.01 -15.67 -14.93
C ILE A 143 7.06 -16.63 -15.65
N GLY A 144 6.62 -16.27 -16.87
CA GLY A 144 5.73 -17.10 -17.69
C GLY A 144 6.37 -18.41 -18.18
N GLU A 145 7.71 -18.52 -18.22
CA GLU A 145 8.42 -19.74 -18.57
C GLU A 145 8.53 -20.76 -17.43
N LEU A 146 8.12 -20.35 -16.19
CA LEU A 146 8.24 -21.19 -15.01
C LEU A 146 6.96 -22.00 -14.77
N ALA A 147 7.10 -23.29 -14.50
CA ALA A 147 5.98 -24.18 -14.28
C ALA A 147 5.21 -23.87 -12.98
N ASP A 148 5.92 -23.41 -11.94
CA ASP A 148 5.38 -22.88 -10.69
C ASP A 148 6.20 -21.65 -10.31
N PRO A 149 5.71 -20.45 -10.60
CA PRO A 149 6.49 -19.22 -10.38
C PRO A 149 6.53 -18.76 -8.93
N SER A 150 5.97 -19.49 -7.97
CA SER A 150 5.88 -19.02 -6.59
C SER A 150 7.24 -18.94 -5.90
N ASP A 151 8.10 -19.92 -6.06
CA ASP A 151 9.44 -19.95 -5.50
C ASP A 151 10.47 -20.30 -6.56
N VAL A 152 11.52 -19.50 -6.69
CA VAL A 152 12.64 -19.75 -7.63
C VAL A 152 13.93 -19.88 -6.87
N ARG A 153 14.62 -21.00 -7.06
CA ARG A 153 15.98 -21.19 -6.57
C ARG A 153 16.96 -20.67 -7.61
N ILE A 154 17.82 -19.76 -7.18
CA ILE A 154 18.93 -19.25 -7.97
C ILE A 154 20.22 -19.84 -7.41
N ARG A 155 21.04 -20.39 -8.29
CA ARG A 155 22.36 -20.95 -7.98
C ARG A 155 23.42 -20.36 -8.89
N PHE A 156 24.57 -20.12 -8.35
CA PHE A 156 25.76 -19.82 -9.14
C PHE A 156 27.04 -20.22 -8.38
N SER A 157 28.06 -20.50 -9.13
CA SER A 157 29.42 -20.72 -8.65
C SER A 157 30.31 -19.67 -9.33
N ASN A 158 31.02 -18.90 -8.56
CA ASN A 158 32.00 -17.96 -9.05
C ASN A 158 33.24 -18.14 -8.19
N ASP A 159 34.39 -18.48 -8.68
CA ASP A 159 35.71 -18.60 -8.01
C ASP A 159 35.68 -18.62 -6.46
N ILE A 160 34.51 -18.82 -5.89
CA ILE A 160 34.17 -18.97 -4.49
C ILE A 160 34.25 -20.47 -4.21
N PRO A 161 34.86 -20.89 -3.09
CA PRO A 161 35.03 -22.31 -2.78
C PRO A 161 33.73 -23.07 -2.49
N TYR A 162 32.57 -22.43 -2.65
CA TYR A 162 31.24 -23.04 -2.45
C TYR A 162 30.20 -22.49 -3.40
N GLU A 163 29.24 -23.32 -3.74
CA GLU A 163 28.08 -22.96 -4.54
C GLU A 163 27.16 -22.03 -3.74
N PHE A 164 26.85 -20.88 -4.31
CA PHE A 164 25.82 -20.01 -3.74
C PHE A 164 24.45 -20.48 -4.19
N SER A 165 23.54 -20.65 -3.26
CA SER A 165 22.15 -20.99 -3.51
C SER A 165 21.22 -20.08 -2.74
N ARG A 166 20.25 -19.48 -3.41
CA ARG A 166 19.21 -18.68 -2.77
C ARG A 166 17.84 -18.93 -3.39
N THR A 167 16.84 -19.11 -2.56
CA THR A 167 15.46 -19.15 -2.99
C THR A 167 14.89 -17.74 -2.97
N ILE A 168 14.33 -17.34 -4.11
CA ILE A 168 13.59 -16.08 -4.28
C ILE A 168 12.13 -16.44 -4.46
N HIS A 169 11.29 -15.85 -3.70
CA HIS A 169 9.86 -15.97 -3.91
C HIS A 169 9.44 -15.00 -5.01
N LEU A 170 8.83 -15.52 -6.07
CA LEU A 170 8.21 -14.74 -7.13
C LEU A 170 6.69 -14.86 -6.93
N PRO A 171 6.03 -13.91 -6.33
CA PRO A 171 4.58 -13.98 -6.22
C PRO A 171 3.98 -13.90 -7.63
N ALA A 172 3.14 -14.86 -7.95
CA ALA A 172 2.50 -15.02 -9.26
C ALA A 172 1.75 -13.76 -9.74
N ASP A 173 1.38 -12.89 -8.81
CA ASP A 173 0.52 -11.73 -9.06
C ASP A 173 1.04 -10.42 -8.41
N THR A 174 2.33 -10.30 -8.07
CA THR A 174 2.86 -9.07 -7.41
C THR A 174 2.81 -7.83 -8.26
N LEU A 175 2.62 -7.97 -9.57
CA LEU A 175 2.41 -6.81 -10.43
C LEU A 175 0.97 -6.30 -10.37
N ASP A 176 0.04 -7.14 -9.93
CA ASP A 176 -1.36 -6.76 -9.90
C ASP A 176 -1.66 -5.85 -8.71
N TYR A 177 -2.51 -4.86 -8.97
CA TYR A 177 -2.94 -3.88 -7.99
C TYR A 177 -4.39 -3.48 -8.20
N ALA A 178 -4.99 -2.94 -7.16
CA ALA A 178 -6.31 -2.33 -7.17
C ALA A 178 -6.21 -0.85 -6.80
N VAL A 179 -7.10 -0.05 -7.35
CA VAL A 179 -7.28 1.36 -6.97
C VAL A 179 -8.66 1.51 -6.36
N SER A 180 -8.70 2.03 -5.14
CA SER A 180 -9.93 2.39 -4.45
C SER A 180 -10.09 3.91 -4.41
N PHE A 181 -11.33 4.39 -4.56
CA PHE A 181 -11.64 5.82 -4.54
C PHE A 181 -12.42 6.18 -3.28
N PHE A 182 -12.12 7.36 -2.75
CA PHE A 182 -12.68 7.88 -1.50
C PHE A 182 -13.13 9.33 -1.75
N PRO A 183 -14.36 9.53 -2.18
CA PRO A 183 -14.92 10.88 -2.32
C PRO A 183 -14.97 11.57 -0.96
N GLU A 184 -14.60 12.85 -0.93
CA GLU A 184 -14.69 13.69 0.27
C GLU A 184 -16.14 13.73 0.77
N GLY A 185 -16.34 13.37 2.04
CA GLY A 185 -17.66 13.27 2.64
C GLY A 185 -18.39 11.95 2.41
N GLY A 186 -17.75 10.98 1.74
CA GLY A 186 -18.24 9.59 1.61
C GLY A 186 -19.04 9.32 0.35
N GLU A 187 -19.83 10.25 -0.13
CA GLU A 187 -20.69 10.09 -1.31
C GLU A 187 -20.08 10.78 -2.54
N PHE A 188 -20.14 10.11 -3.70
CA PHE A 188 -19.67 10.71 -4.95
C PHE A 188 -20.79 11.54 -5.60
N ILE A 189 -20.63 12.85 -5.58
CA ILE A 189 -21.60 13.84 -6.04
C ILE A 189 -20.96 14.74 -7.10
N PRO A 190 -20.82 14.28 -8.36
CA PRO A 190 -20.30 15.11 -9.44
C PRO A 190 -21.22 16.31 -9.72
N GLY A 191 -20.72 17.31 -10.44
CA GLY A 191 -21.40 18.61 -10.58
C GLY A 191 -21.07 19.58 -9.45
N THR A 192 -20.32 19.11 -8.43
CA THR A 192 -19.86 19.91 -7.30
C THR A 192 -18.33 19.94 -7.25
N ARG A 193 -17.77 20.88 -6.49
CA ARG A 193 -16.32 20.87 -6.21
C ARG A 193 -16.03 19.89 -5.08
N GLN A 194 -15.89 18.63 -5.42
CA GLN A 194 -15.57 17.55 -4.50
C GLN A 194 -14.21 16.98 -4.82
N THR A 195 -13.39 16.77 -3.79
CA THR A 195 -12.13 16.04 -3.93
C THR A 195 -12.39 14.55 -3.87
N VAL A 196 -11.83 13.79 -4.80
CA VAL A 196 -11.86 12.33 -4.77
C VAL A 196 -10.45 11.82 -4.50
N ALA A 197 -10.19 11.38 -3.28
CA ALA A 197 -8.93 10.72 -2.96
C ALA A 197 -8.91 9.30 -3.55
N PHE A 198 -7.72 8.79 -3.81
CA PHE A 198 -7.55 7.39 -4.22
C PHE A 198 -6.38 6.73 -3.49
N LYS A 199 -6.43 5.42 -3.42
CA LYS A 199 -5.35 4.56 -2.92
C LYS A 199 -5.14 3.38 -3.84
N ALA A 200 -3.89 3.17 -4.26
CA ALA A 200 -3.47 2.00 -5.01
C ALA A 200 -2.73 1.02 -4.10
N ILE A 201 -3.18 -0.24 -4.09
CA ILE A 201 -2.66 -1.31 -3.24
C ILE A 201 -2.43 -2.55 -4.12
N GLY A 202 -1.24 -3.13 -3.99
CA GLY A 202 -0.88 -4.40 -4.62
C GLY A 202 -1.54 -5.59 -3.94
N LYS A 203 -1.59 -6.74 -4.61
CA LYS A 203 -2.08 -7.99 -4.01
C LYS A 203 -1.29 -8.45 -2.78
N ASP A 204 -0.08 -7.95 -2.61
CA ASP A 204 0.73 -8.16 -1.41
C ASP A 204 0.33 -7.26 -0.23
N GLY A 205 -0.70 -6.42 -0.41
CA GLY A 205 -1.16 -5.46 0.59
C GLY A 205 -0.25 -4.24 0.76
N LEU A 206 0.77 -4.08 -0.10
CA LEU A 206 1.66 -2.93 -0.06
C LEU A 206 1.16 -1.83 -1.00
N SER A 207 1.52 -0.59 -0.69
CA SER A 207 1.21 0.55 -1.54
C SER A 207 1.94 0.47 -2.88
N VAL A 208 1.24 0.80 -3.96
CA VAL A 208 1.77 0.85 -5.32
C VAL A 208 1.65 2.28 -5.83
N ASP A 209 2.77 2.89 -6.22
CA ASP A 209 2.71 4.20 -6.86
C ASP A 209 2.25 4.04 -8.31
N VAL A 210 1.29 4.87 -8.69
CA VAL A 210 0.66 4.85 -10.02
C VAL A 210 0.63 6.24 -10.62
N GLU A 211 0.71 6.29 -11.95
CA GLU A 211 0.54 7.51 -12.74
C GLU A 211 -0.25 7.25 -14.01
N GLY A 212 -0.97 8.24 -14.50
CA GLY A 212 -1.78 8.15 -15.71
C GLY A 212 -2.77 9.30 -15.81
N TYR A 213 -3.96 9.00 -16.34
CA TYR A 213 -4.96 10.02 -16.66
C TYR A 213 -6.36 9.60 -16.24
N LEU A 214 -7.17 10.61 -15.92
CA LEU A 214 -8.61 10.51 -15.77
C LEU A 214 -9.27 10.78 -17.13
N TYR A 215 -10.22 9.95 -17.52
CA TYR A 215 -10.97 10.02 -18.78
C TYR A 215 -12.47 10.14 -18.51
N ASP A 216 -13.17 10.80 -19.41
CA ASP A 216 -14.63 10.75 -19.52
C ASP A 216 -15.10 9.53 -20.36
N GLU A 217 -16.43 9.40 -20.54
CA GLU A 217 -17.03 8.32 -21.35
C GLU A 217 -16.68 8.38 -22.84
N ARG A 218 -16.11 9.50 -23.34
CA ARG A 218 -15.67 9.70 -24.73
C ARG A 218 -14.17 9.49 -24.89
N ASP A 219 -13.51 8.92 -23.89
CA ASP A 219 -12.07 8.75 -23.85
C ASP A 219 -11.26 10.06 -23.93
N SER A 220 -11.88 11.19 -23.55
CA SER A 220 -11.20 12.48 -23.47
C SER A 220 -10.49 12.60 -22.13
N ILE A 221 -9.25 13.10 -22.15
CA ILE A 221 -8.47 13.33 -20.91
C ILE A 221 -9.07 14.51 -20.14
N VAL A 222 -9.44 14.27 -18.89
CA VAL A 222 -10.00 15.26 -17.96
C VAL A 222 -8.96 15.79 -17.01
N ASP A 223 -8.07 14.90 -16.50
CA ASP A 223 -7.06 15.26 -15.50
C ASP A 223 -5.88 14.29 -15.50
N ILE A 224 -4.81 14.68 -14.81
CA ILE A 224 -3.65 13.81 -14.54
C ILE A 224 -3.86 13.11 -13.20
N VAL A 225 -3.58 11.82 -13.17
CA VAL A 225 -3.65 10.97 -11.97
C VAL A 225 -2.24 10.60 -11.56
N ARG A 226 -1.85 10.90 -10.33
CA ARG A 226 -0.52 10.60 -9.83
C ARG A 226 -0.53 10.33 -8.33
N SER A 227 0.14 9.27 -7.91
CA SER A 227 0.44 9.02 -6.50
C SER A 227 1.39 10.08 -5.96
N ILE A 228 1.09 10.60 -4.77
CA ILE A 228 1.88 11.62 -4.09
C ILE A 228 2.63 11.00 -2.90
N HIS A 229 2.00 10.04 -2.21
CA HIS A 229 2.57 9.39 -1.06
C HIS A 229 2.00 7.98 -0.88
N HIS A 230 2.87 6.97 -0.93
CA HIS A 230 2.49 5.57 -0.69
C HIS A 230 1.22 5.12 -1.44
N GLY A 231 1.18 5.30 -2.75
CA GLY A 231 0.05 4.92 -3.58
C GLY A 231 -1.20 5.79 -3.43
N MET A 232 -1.15 6.84 -2.63
CA MET A 232 -2.26 7.78 -2.42
C MET A 232 -2.12 9.01 -3.29
N GLY A 233 -3.25 9.52 -3.75
CA GLY A 233 -3.38 10.77 -4.49
C GLY A 233 -4.81 11.27 -4.45
N TRP A 234 -5.09 12.32 -5.20
CA TRP A 234 -6.45 12.89 -5.30
C TRP A 234 -6.73 13.47 -6.67
N LEU A 235 -7.99 13.57 -7.00
CA LEU A 235 -8.57 14.20 -8.17
C LEU A 235 -9.36 15.43 -7.69
N ASN A 236 -9.12 16.58 -8.29
CA ASN A 236 -9.81 17.85 -7.97
C ASN A 236 -10.54 18.46 -9.17
N SER A 237 -10.55 17.79 -10.30
CA SER A 237 -11.21 18.30 -11.50
C SER A 237 -12.72 18.39 -11.30
N PRO A 238 -13.35 19.44 -11.80
CA PRO A 238 -14.82 19.52 -11.81
C PRO A 238 -15.38 18.41 -12.70
N LEU A 239 -16.04 17.44 -12.08
CA LEU A 239 -16.71 16.34 -12.78
C LEU A 239 -18.17 16.69 -12.97
N GLU A 240 -18.72 16.39 -14.14
CA GLU A 240 -20.10 16.67 -14.47
C GLU A 240 -21.03 15.54 -14.04
N SER A 241 -22.23 15.90 -13.57
CA SER A 241 -23.29 14.94 -13.25
C SER A 241 -23.77 14.22 -14.52
N GLY A 242 -24.13 12.96 -14.39
CA GLY A 242 -24.64 12.11 -15.49
C GLY A 242 -23.57 11.54 -16.40
N LYS A 243 -22.28 11.80 -16.15
CA LYS A 243 -21.16 11.22 -16.91
C LYS A 243 -20.44 10.13 -16.13
N THR A 244 -19.94 9.15 -16.87
CA THR A 244 -19.07 8.10 -16.30
C THR A 244 -17.61 8.47 -16.49
N TYR A 245 -16.82 8.29 -15.43
CA TYR A 245 -15.39 8.57 -15.45
C TYR A 245 -14.59 7.34 -15.07
N TYR A 246 -13.39 7.25 -15.63
CA TYR A 246 -12.44 6.20 -15.26
C TYR A 246 -11.00 6.73 -15.29
N VAL A 247 -10.16 6.13 -14.47
CA VAL A 247 -8.72 6.34 -14.55
C VAL A 247 -8.05 5.20 -15.30
N LYS A 248 -7.07 5.54 -16.12
CA LYS A 248 -6.14 4.60 -16.74
C LYS A 248 -4.76 4.92 -16.22
N VAL A 249 -4.24 4.06 -15.38
CA VAL A 249 -3.01 4.30 -14.63
C VAL A 249 -2.05 3.14 -14.76
N LYS A 250 -0.76 3.47 -14.74
CA LYS A 250 0.35 2.56 -14.87
C LYS A 250 1.14 2.54 -13.57
N SER A 251 1.47 1.36 -13.06
CA SER A 251 2.34 1.21 -11.91
C SER A 251 3.81 1.44 -12.29
N ALA A 252 4.67 1.69 -11.29
CA ALA A 252 6.11 1.80 -11.49
C ALA A 252 6.74 0.55 -12.11
N GLN A 253 6.09 -0.61 -11.99
CA GLN A 253 6.51 -1.87 -12.58
C GLN A 253 6.05 -2.06 -14.03
N GLY A 254 5.24 -1.14 -14.56
CA GLY A 254 4.83 -1.13 -15.96
C GLY A 254 3.43 -1.66 -16.24
N LEU A 255 2.73 -2.25 -15.26
CA LEU A 255 1.37 -2.74 -15.45
C LEU A 255 0.40 -1.55 -15.54
N GLU A 256 -0.34 -1.48 -16.65
CA GLU A 256 -1.40 -0.49 -16.87
C GLU A 256 -2.77 -1.12 -16.64
N LYS A 257 -3.64 -0.41 -15.90
CA LYS A 257 -5.00 -0.86 -15.62
C LYS A 257 -6.00 0.29 -15.66
N LYS A 258 -7.27 -0.07 -15.94
CA LYS A 258 -8.43 0.82 -15.98
C LYS A 258 -9.28 0.59 -14.73
N PHE A 259 -9.68 1.69 -14.06
CA PHE A 259 -10.57 1.66 -12.90
C PHE A 259 -11.63 2.73 -13.05
N PHE A 260 -12.90 2.35 -12.87
CA PHE A 260 -14.00 3.30 -12.90
C PHE A 260 -14.10 4.04 -11.55
N LEU A 261 -14.45 5.32 -11.61
CA LEU A 261 -14.84 6.07 -10.43
C LEU A 261 -16.13 5.49 -9.84
N PRO A 262 -16.45 5.77 -8.56
CA PRO A 262 -17.71 5.37 -7.95
C PRO A 262 -18.91 5.86 -8.78
N GLU A 263 -20.03 5.16 -8.66
CA GLU A 263 -21.29 5.61 -9.24
C GLU A 263 -21.75 6.90 -8.58
N GLU A 264 -22.37 7.78 -9.37
CA GLU A 264 -22.96 9.03 -8.90
C GLU A 264 -24.11 8.76 -7.93
N ASN A 265 -24.08 9.38 -6.75
CA ASN A 265 -25.22 9.40 -5.84
C ASN A 265 -25.95 10.74 -5.94
N ARG A 266 -27.02 10.80 -6.75
CA ARG A 266 -27.82 12.00 -6.95
C ARG A 266 -28.63 12.41 -5.73
N SER A 267 -28.95 11.49 -4.84
CA SER A 267 -29.65 11.75 -3.58
C SER A 267 -28.71 11.83 -2.38
N GLY A 268 -27.40 11.64 -2.60
CA GLY A 268 -26.39 11.66 -1.56
C GLY A 268 -26.17 13.04 -0.93
N ILE A 269 -25.66 13.03 0.28
CA ILE A 269 -25.23 14.22 1.01
C ILE A 269 -23.77 14.00 1.45
N ALA A 270 -22.90 14.96 1.20
CA ALA A 270 -21.50 14.91 1.54
C ALA A 270 -21.08 16.15 2.37
N LEU A 271 -20.02 16.00 3.14
CA LEU A 271 -19.41 17.08 3.91
C LEU A 271 -18.02 17.38 3.35
N SER A 272 -17.82 18.61 2.88
CA SER A 272 -16.50 19.11 2.48
C SER A 272 -15.92 19.99 3.59
N ILE A 273 -14.64 19.76 3.93
CA ILE A 273 -13.93 20.54 4.94
C ILE A 273 -12.64 21.08 4.34
N ARG A 274 -12.40 22.38 4.55
CA ARG A 274 -11.15 23.02 4.17
C ARG A 274 -10.52 23.71 5.37
N GLN A 275 -9.24 23.46 5.57
CA GLN A 275 -8.46 24.09 6.61
C GLN A 275 -7.64 25.24 6.03
N ASN A 276 -7.71 26.41 6.67
CA ASN A 276 -6.83 27.54 6.40
C ASN A 276 -6.27 28.06 7.74
N GLY A 277 -5.04 27.69 8.03
CA GLY A 277 -4.44 27.96 9.33
C GLY A 277 -5.24 27.31 10.47
N ARG A 278 -5.76 28.13 11.38
CA ARG A 278 -6.59 27.70 12.52
C ARG A 278 -8.09 27.81 12.26
N GLU A 279 -8.50 28.08 11.05
CA GLU A 279 -9.90 28.15 10.65
C GLU A 279 -10.25 26.91 9.81
N LEU A 280 -11.34 26.23 10.16
CA LEU A 280 -11.95 25.17 9.40
C LEU A 280 -13.24 25.70 8.78
N SER A 281 -13.32 25.72 7.46
CA SER A 281 -14.57 25.99 6.77
C SER A 281 -15.21 24.67 6.34
N TYR A 282 -16.50 24.54 6.58
CA TYR A 282 -17.27 23.38 6.15
C TYR A 282 -18.34 23.75 5.16
N ARG A 283 -18.71 22.80 4.31
CA ARG A 283 -19.83 22.87 3.39
C ARG A 283 -20.54 21.52 3.31
N VAL A 284 -21.85 21.53 3.48
CA VAL A 284 -22.72 20.40 3.17
C VAL A 284 -23.06 20.47 1.69
N ILE A 285 -22.83 19.40 0.97
CA ILE A 285 -23.06 19.26 -0.46
C ILE A 285 -24.18 18.25 -0.63
N GLY A 286 -25.22 18.58 -1.40
CA GLY A 286 -26.27 17.66 -1.78
C GLY A 286 -26.24 17.38 -3.27
N GLY A 287 -26.57 16.16 -3.68
CA GLY A 287 -26.84 15.82 -5.07
C GLY A 287 -28.13 16.51 -5.56
N GLU A 288 -28.38 16.45 -6.86
CA GLU A 288 -29.55 17.13 -7.49
C GLU A 288 -30.90 16.69 -6.92
N GLN A 289 -30.98 15.47 -6.40
CA GLN A 289 -32.19 14.88 -5.81
C GLN A 289 -32.10 14.73 -4.29
N ALA A 290 -31.08 15.34 -3.68
CA ALA A 290 -30.88 15.24 -2.24
C ALA A 290 -31.98 15.95 -1.46
N VAL A 291 -32.59 15.23 -0.55
CA VAL A 291 -33.53 15.79 0.43
C VAL A 291 -32.78 15.95 1.75
N LEU A 292 -32.56 17.19 2.14
CA LEU A 292 -31.89 17.48 3.42
C LEU A 292 -32.85 17.20 4.57
N PRO A 293 -32.40 16.49 5.63
CA PRO A 293 -33.21 16.34 6.83
C PRO A 293 -33.48 17.70 7.52
N ASP A 294 -34.62 17.82 8.20
CA ASP A 294 -34.99 19.03 8.96
C ASP A 294 -33.95 19.37 10.02
N SER A 295 -33.22 18.39 10.54
CA SER A 295 -32.19 18.55 11.54
C SER A 295 -30.87 17.92 11.13
N LEU A 296 -29.88 18.76 10.89
CA LEU A 296 -28.49 18.36 10.65
C LEU A 296 -27.62 18.84 11.79
N TYR A 297 -26.72 17.99 12.26
CA TYR A 297 -25.72 18.32 13.27
C TYR A 297 -24.32 18.17 12.70
N LEU A 298 -23.47 19.16 12.98
CA LEU A 298 -22.04 19.05 12.72
C LEU A 298 -21.36 18.50 13.98
N ILE A 299 -20.73 17.35 13.84
CA ILE A 299 -20.03 16.67 14.91
C ILE A 299 -18.55 16.58 14.54
N ALA A 300 -17.68 17.09 15.41
CA ALA A 300 -16.25 16.88 15.32
C ALA A 300 -15.74 16.14 16.56
N HIS A 301 -14.96 15.10 16.34
CA HIS A 301 -14.36 14.33 17.43
C HIS A 301 -12.92 13.94 17.11
N THR A 302 -12.12 13.69 18.12
CA THR A 302 -10.78 13.10 17.99
C THR A 302 -10.61 11.99 19.02
N ARG A 303 -10.15 10.83 18.57
CA ARG A 303 -9.90 9.66 19.45
C ARG A 303 -11.05 9.34 20.42
N GLY A 304 -12.30 9.51 19.97
CA GLY A 304 -13.49 9.28 20.76
C GLY A 304 -13.90 10.44 21.71
N GLN A 305 -13.13 11.52 21.76
CA GLN A 305 -13.48 12.72 22.50
C GLN A 305 -14.28 13.67 21.59
N LEU A 306 -15.48 13.99 21.98
CA LEU A 306 -16.33 14.98 21.31
C LEU A 306 -15.74 16.38 21.48
N LEU A 307 -15.50 17.09 20.40
CA LEU A 307 -14.97 18.46 20.37
C LEU A 307 -16.05 19.47 20.01
N VAL A 308 -16.90 19.14 19.06
CA VAL A 308 -17.99 19.99 18.56
C VAL A 308 -19.23 19.13 18.35
N CYS A 309 -20.36 19.61 18.78
CA CYS A 309 -21.68 19.11 18.41
C CYS A 309 -22.63 20.32 18.33
N THR A 310 -22.97 20.73 17.11
CA THR A 310 -23.82 21.92 16.91
C THR A 310 -24.84 21.63 15.81
N PRO A 311 -26.12 22.06 16.02
CA PRO A 311 -27.10 22.03 14.96
C PRO A 311 -26.71 23.01 13.85
N LEU A 312 -26.97 22.66 12.62
CA LEU A 312 -26.67 23.52 11.48
C LEU A 312 -27.76 24.56 11.20
N GLU A 313 -28.96 24.37 11.72
CA GLU A 313 -30.10 25.29 11.57
C GLU A 313 -30.35 25.76 10.12
N GLY A 314 -30.21 24.85 9.16
CA GLY A 314 -30.33 25.15 7.75
C GLY A 314 -29.09 25.81 7.12
N LYS A 315 -28.03 26.08 7.89
CA LYS A 315 -26.77 26.63 7.38
C LYS A 315 -25.91 25.53 6.78
N LEU A 316 -25.93 25.39 5.48
CA LEU A 316 -25.15 24.35 4.76
C LEU A 316 -23.67 24.68 4.61
N HIS A 317 -23.22 25.80 5.09
CA HIS A 317 -21.82 26.20 5.12
C HIS A 317 -21.52 27.08 6.33
N GLY A 318 -20.28 27.04 6.79
CA GLY A 318 -19.85 27.83 7.94
C GLY A 318 -18.37 27.65 8.24
N LYS A 319 -17.98 28.21 9.37
CA LYS A 319 -16.60 28.18 9.85
C LYS A 319 -16.55 27.71 11.29
N LEU A 320 -15.50 26.95 11.61
CA LEU A 320 -15.16 26.53 12.97
C LEU A 320 -13.75 27.01 13.28
N SER A 321 -13.54 27.46 14.51
CA SER A 321 -12.19 27.75 14.98
C SER A 321 -11.50 26.45 15.42
N ALA A 322 -10.36 26.15 14.86
CA ALA A 322 -9.54 25.02 15.26
C ALA A 322 -8.72 25.27 16.54
N VAL A 323 -8.88 26.43 17.18
CA VAL A 323 -8.16 26.79 18.41
C VAL A 323 -8.45 25.79 19.55
N ASN A 324 -9.63 25.20 19.55
CA ASN A 324 -10.06 24.22 20.56
C ASN A 324 -9.75 22.77 20.15
N PHE A 325 -9.14 22.54 19.01
CA PHE A 325 -8.75 21.21 18.58
C PHE A 325 -7.35 20.90 19.09
N PRO A 326 -7.12 19.68 19.62
CA PRO A 326 -5.79 19.31 20.09
C PRO A 326 -4.79 19.34 18.92
N GLU A 327 -3.63 19.93 19.15
CA GLU A 327 -2.53 19.86 18.18
C GLU A 327 -2.16 18.41 17.95
N VAL A 328 -2.20 17.99 16.70
CA VAL A 328 -1.65 16.69 16.29
C VAL A 328 -0.12 16.86 16.29
N LYS A 329 0.51 16.34 17.33
CA LYS A 329 1.97 16.20 17.38
C LYS A 329 2.42 14.98 16.59
#